data_ea5d80f02081e305823e35f25dfdc84d
#
_entry.id   ea5d80f02081e305823e35f25dfdc84d
#
_cell.length_a   1.000
_cell.length_b   1.000
_cell.length_c   1.000
_cell.angle_alpha   90.00
_cell.angle_beta   90.00
_cell.angle_gamma   90.00
#
_symmetry.space_group_name_H-M   'P 1'
#
loop_
_entity.id
_entity.type
_entity.pdbx_description
1 polymer ?
#
loop_
_entity_poly.entity_id
_entity_poly.type
_entity_poly.pdbx_seq_one_letter_code
_entity_poly.pdbx_strand_id
1 'polypeptide(L)'
;MKNKRKICVVITARPSYSRVKTALLAIKNHPQLELQLVIAGSALLGRYGNAIEFIEKDGFEVTEKVYMVLEGENRTAMAKTTGLGVIELANVFYNLKPDAVITIADRFETIATSIAATYQNIPLVHIQGGEVTGNIDEKVRHANTKLADIHLVASENAKERVIKLGENPDFVINTGCPSIDIAKEVNDKPELNFDPIKKYGGVGSEINWKNEYLVVMQHPVTTEYEEAKEDVLKTLKAIAELNIPTFWFWPNVDAGADGTSSGIRSFRELHNPKNIRFLKIWSH
;
A
#
# COMPACT_ATOMS: atom_id res chain seq x y z
N MET A 1 1.79 29.43 -24.24
CA MET A 1 2.06 28.06 -23.77
C MET A 1 0.73 27.46 -23.38
N LYS A 2 0.36 26.26 -23.86
CA LYS A 2 -0.86 25.58 -23.37
C LYS A 2 -0.64 25.28 -21.88
N ASN A 3 -1.58 25.65 -21.00
CA ASN A 3 -1.53 25.31 -19.60
C ASN A 3 -1.43 23.78 -19.46
N LYS A 4 -0.52 23.30 -18.63
CA LYS A 4 -0.43 21.87 -18.29
C LYS A 4 -1.71 21.43 -17.59
N ARG A 5 -2.16 20.20 -17.86
CA ARG A 5 -3.26 19.59 -17.10
C ARG A 5 -2.76 19.14 -15.74
N LYS A 6 -3.49 19.49 -14.71
CA LYS A 6 -3.17 19.17 -13.31
C LYS A 6 -3.72 17.81 -12.93
N ILE A 7 -2.85 16.88 -12.63
CA ILE A 7 -3.21 15.53 -12.21
C ILE A 7 -2.91 15.39 -10.72
N CYS A 8 -3.96 15.34 -9.91
CA CYS A 8 -3.85 15.14 -8.48
C CYS A 8 -3.83 13.65 -8.16
N VAL A 9 -2.77 13.19 -7.49
CA VAL A 9 -2.65 11.81 -7.03
C VAL A 9 -2.67 11.78 -5.52
N VAL A 10 -3.61 11.03 -4.92
CA VAL A 10 -3.76 10.94 -3.47
C VAL A 10 -3.18 9.62 -2.98
N ILE A 11 -2.18 9.68 -2.11
CA ILE A 11 -1.53 8.54 -1.47
C ILE A 11 -1.97 8.48 -0.01
N THR A 12 -2.74 7.46 0.37
CA THR A 12 -3.27 7.33 1.73
C THR A 12 -2.48 6.37 2.62
N ALA A 13 -1.69 5.49 2.00
CA ALA A 13 -0.88 4.50 2.70
C ALA A 13 0.44 4.23 1.96
N ARG A 14 1.45 3.77 2.69
CA ARG A 14 2.75 3.43 2.11
C ARG A 14 2.67 2.40 0.95
N PRO A 15 1.90 1.31 1.06
CA PRO A 15 1.75 0.37 -0.05
C PRO A 15 1.19 1.00 -1.32
N SER A 16 0.35 2.03 -1.19
CA SER A 16 -0.20 2.77 -2.34
C SER A 16 0.88 3.51 -3.12
N TYR A 17 1.90 4.04 -2.42
CA TYR A 17 3.03 4.71 -3.08
C TYR A 17 3.85 3.75 -3.96
N SER A 18 4.26 2.60 -3.42
CA SER A 18 5.02 1.63 -4.20
C SER A 18 4.26 1.11 -5.42
N ARG A 19 2.94 1.03 -5.32
CA ARG A 19 2.06 0.60 -6.42
C ARG A 19 1.85 1.63 -7.52
N VAL A 20 2.31 2.86 -7.35
CA VAL A 20 2.05 3.95 -8.31
C VAL A 20 3.30 4.75 -8.66
N LYS A 21 4.45 4.42 -8.09
CA LYS A 21 5.71 5.17 -8.26
C LYS A 21 6.07 5.40 -9.74
N THR A 22 5.98 4.37 -10.57
CA THR A 22 6.30 4.48 -12.01
C THR A 22 5.30 5.39 -12.74
N ALA A 23 4.01 5.32 -12.38
CA ALA A 23 3.00 6.22 -12.93
C ALA A 23 3.22 7.68 -12.48
N LEU A 24 3.60 7.93 -11.21
CA LEU A 24 3.97 9.27 -10.74
C LEU A 24 5.15 9.85 -11.53
N LEU A 25 6.18 9.03 -11.80
CA LEU A 25 7.33 9.43 -12.64
C LEU A 25 6.89 9.77 -14.06
N ALA A 26 5.99 8.98 -14.65
CA ALA A 26 5.46 9.23 -15.98
C ALA A 26 4.69 10.56 -16.03
N ILE A 27 3.83 10.84 -15.05
CA ILE A 27 3.10 12.12 -14.96
C ILE A 27 4.07 13.28 -14.78
N LYS A 28 5.01 13.17 -13.84
CA LYS A 28 6.00 14.21 -13.54
C LYS A 28 6.83 14.60 -14.76
N ASN A 29 7.23 13.61 -15.55
CA ASN A 29 8.08 13.81 -16.73
C ASN A 29 7.29 14.17 -18.00
N HIS A 30 5.98 14.12 -17.97
CA HIS A 30 5.16 14.38 -19.16
C HIS A 30 5.08 15.89 -19.45
N PRO A 31 5.35 16.35 -20.69
CA PRO A 31 5.46 17.78 -20.99
C PRO A 31 4.15 18.57 -20.84
N GLN A 32 3.00 17.89 -20.91
CA GLN A 32 1.67 18.51 -20.84
C GLN A 32 0.95 18.28 -19.51
N LEU A 33 1.59 17.59 -18.55
CA LEU A 33 1.00 17.29 -17.24
C LEU A 33 1.76 18.01 -16.12
N GLU A 34 1.04 18.32 -15.06
CA GLU A 34 1.53 18.83 -13.79
C GLU A 34 1.08 17.86 -12.69
N LEU A 35 2.02 17.31 -11.95
CA LEU A 35 1.72 16.42 -10.84
C LEU A 35 1.40 17.25 -9.60
N GLN A 36 0.22 17.04 -9.02
CA GLN A 36 -0.17 17.49 -7.70
C GLN A 36 -0.20 16.28 -6.77
N LEU A 37 0.81 16.10 -5.94
CA LEU A 37 0.93 14.93 -5.06
C LEU A 37 0.40 15.26 -3.68
N VAL A 38 -0.69 14.61 -3.29
CA VAL A 38 -1.33 14.74 -1.98
C VAL A 38 -1.04 13.50 -1.15
N ILE A 39 -0.47 13.69 0.04
CA ILE A 39 -0.21 12.61 0.98
C ILE A 39 -1.21 12.69 2.12
N ALA A 40 -1.91 11.59 2.38
CA ALA A 40 -3.00 11.54 3.34
C ALA A 40 -2.92 10.28 4.23
N GLY A 41 -3.76 10.23 5.23
CA GLY A 41 -3.99 9.04 6.01
C GLY A 41 -2.75 8.48 6.71
N SER A 42 -2.60 7.17 6.70
CA SER A 42 -1.50 6.47 7.37
C SER A 42 -0.13 6.71 6.72
N ALA A 43 -0.09 7.22 5.49
CA ALA A 43 1.16 7.57 4.81
C ALA A 43 1.93 8.71 5.52
N LEU A 44 1.25 9.52 6.33
CA LEU A 44 1.85 10.61 7.13
C LEU A 44 2.32 10.17 8.53
N LEU A 45 1.99 8.95 8.95
CA LEU A 45 2.24 8.51 10.31
C LEU A 45 3.55 7.71 10.41
N GLY A 46 4.51 8.21 11.17
CA GLY A 46 5.83 7.59 11.35
C GLY A 46 5.78 6.15 11.86
N ARG A 47 4.80 5.81 12.71
CA ARG A 47 4.59 4.43 13.18
C ARG A 47 4.29 3.42 12.06
N TYR A 48 3.81 3.90 10.90
CA TYR A 48 3.49 3.10 9.73
C TYR A 48 4.51 3.20 8.60
N GLY A 49 5.71 3.70 8.93
CA GLY A 49 6.86 3.68 8.04
C GLY A 49 7.07 4.94 7.21
N ASN A 50 6.60 6.10 7.70
CA ASN A 50 6.96 7.45 7.21
C ASN A 50 7.13 7.54 5.67
N ALA A 51 6.05 7.23 4.94
CA ALA A 51 6.09 7.16 3.48
C ALA A 51 6.58 8.46 2.84
N ILE A 52 6.35 9.59 3.49
CA ILE A 52 6.73 10.90 2.98
C ILE A 52 8.25 11.06 2.78
N GLU A 53 9.07 10.55 3.71
CA GLU A 53 10.54 10.62 3.58
C GLU A 53 11.03 9.87 2.34
N PHE A 54 10.39 8.76 2.00
CA PHE A 54 10.75 8.00 0.79
C PHE A 54 10.29 8.70 -0.48
N ILE A 55 9.10 9.27 -0.46
CA ILE A 55 8.54 10.04 -1.57
C ILE A 55 9.46 11.24 -1.89
N GLU A 56 9.85 11.99 -0.87
CA GLU A 56 10.75 13.14 -1.01
C GLU A 56 12.17 12.70 -1.47
N LYS A 57 12.69 11.59 -0.91
CA LYS A 57 13.98 11.02 -1.30
C LYS A 57 13.99 10.53 -2.75
N ASP A 58 12.88 10.02 -3.24
CA ASP A 58 12.69 9.65 -4.65
C ASP A 58 12.53 10.88 -5.56
N GLY A 59 12.62 12.09 -5.01
CA GLY A 59 12.61 13.35 -5.73
C GLY A 59 11.22 13.87 -6.08
N PHE A 60 10.17 13.38 -5.43
CA PHE A 60 8.83 13.95 -5.60
C PHE A 60 8.60 15.10 -4.62
N GLU A 61 8.00 16.15 -5.12
CA GLU A 61 7.51 17.26 -4.30
C GLU A 61 6.08 16.96 -3.82
N VAL A 62 5.87 17.06 -2.50
CA VAL A 62 4.54 16.90 -1.91
C VAL A 62 3.80 18.22 -1.95
N THR A 63 2.68 18.24 -2.67
CA THR A 63 1.88 19.46 -2.84
C THR A 63 1.05 19.77 -1.60
N GLU A 64 0.46 18.74 -0.97
CA GLU A 64 -0.40 18.92 0.21
C GLU A 64 -0.33 17.70 1.14
N LYS A 65 -0.56 17.92 2.45
CA LYS A 65 -0.57 16.90 3.50
C LYS A 65 -1.91 16.90 4.24
N VAL A 66 -2.62 15.77 4.24
CA VAL A 66 -3.95 15.66 4.83
C VAL A 66 -3.93 14.77 6.06
N TYR A 67 -3.99 15.38 7.24
CA TYR A 67 -4.04 14.68 8.52
C TYR A 67 -5.49 14.32 8.86
N MET A 68 -5.87 13.08 8.60
CA MET A 68 -7.25 12.61 8.73
C MET A 68 -7.42 11.39 9.66
N VAL A 69 -6.32 10.80 10.13
CA VAL A 69 -6.38 9.57 10.93
C VAL A 69 -6.74 9.88 12.37
N LEU A 70 -7.83 9.29 12.85
CA LEU A 70 -8.18 9.27 14.26
C LEU A 70 -7.54 8.08 14.96
N GLU A 71 -7.03 8.31 16.14
CA GLU A 71 -6.53 7.26 17.02
C GLU A 71 -7.67 6.35 17.51
N GLY A 72 -7.38 5.07 17.76
CA GLY A 72 -8.35 4.15 18.34
C GLY A 72 -8.58 2.84 17.57
N GLU A 73 -7.75 2.43 16.66
CA GLU A 73 -7.64 1.10 15.97
C GLU A 73 -8.92 0.22 15.98
N ASN A 74 -10.09 0.86 15.86
CA ASN A 74 -11.40 0.21 15.85
C ASN A 74 -12.24 0.66 14.65
N ARG A 75 -13.31 -0.08 14.38
CA ARG A 75 -14.19 0.18 13.22
C ARG A 75 -14.82 1.56 13.24
N THR A 76 -15.14 2.11 14.42
CA THR A 76 -15.70 3.46 14.56
C THR A 76 -14.67 4.51 14.19
N ALA A 77 -13.41 4.37 14.64
CA ALA A 77 -12.33 5.26 14.27
C ALA A 77 -12.04 5.21 12.76
N MET A 78 -12.08 4.02 12.14
CA MET A 78 -11.96 3.86 10.69
C MET A 78 -13.03 4.65 9.94
N ALA A 79 -14.30 4.50 10.32
CA ALA A 79 -15.40 5.22 9.69
C ALA A 79 -15.28 6.74 9.85
N LYS A 80 -14.90 7.22 11.04
CA LYS A 80 -14.69 8.64 11.31
C LYS A 80 -13.48 9.19 10.55
N THR A 81 -12.37 8.44 10.46
CA THR A 81 -11.20 8.77 9.64
C THR A 81 -11.60 8.99 8.18
N THR A 82 -12.41 8.10 7.63
CA THR A 82 -12.93 8.25 6.27
C THR A 82 -13.77 9.53 6.11
N GLY A 83 -14.66 9.83 7.06
CA GLY A 83 -15.47 11.05 7.05
C GLY A 83 -14.62 12.32 7.10
N LEU A 84 -13.62 12.37 7.97
CA LEU A 84 -12.64 13.48 8.00
C LEU A 84 -11.90 13.60 6.69
N GLY A 85 -11.49 12.49 6.09
CA GLY A 85 -10.84 12.48 4.79
C GLY A 85 -11.67 13.12 3.69
N VAL A 86 -12.99 12.88 3.67
CA VAL A 86 -13.91 13.54 2.71
C VAL A 86 -13.90 15.06 2.90
N ILE A 87 -14.01 15.53 4.16
CA ILE A 87 -14.05 16.95 4.49
C ILE A 87 -12.74 17.64 4.05
N GLU A 88 -11.62 17.08 4.43
CA GLU A 88 -10.30 17.68 4.16
C GLU A 88 -9.95 17.65 2.68
N LEU A 89 -10.17 16.52 2.00
CA LEU A 89 -9.88 16.39 0.56
C LEU A 89 -10.81 17.28 -0.28
N ALA A 90 -12.03 17.52 0.15
CA ALA A 90 -12.91 18.47 -0.52
C ALA A 90 -12.30 19.89 -0.54
N ASN A 91 -11.71 20.34 0.56
CA ASN A 91 -11.02 21.64 0.63
C ASN A 91 -9.74 21.64 -0.23
N VAL A 92 -8.96 20.55 -0.18
CA VAL A 92 -7.74 20.40 -0.99
C VAL A 92 -8.05 20.51 -2.48
N PHE A 93 -9.05 19.78 -2.98
CA PHE A 93 -9.42 19.81 -4.40
C PHE A 93 -9.99 21.16 -4.82
N TYR A 94 -10.77 21.81 -3.96
CA TYR A 94 -11.26 23.17 -4.21
C TYR A 94 -10.09 24.17 -4.40
N ASN A 95 -9.03 24.04 -3.60
CA ASN A 95 -7.87 24.92 -3.68
C ASN A 95 -6.93 24.58 -4.84
N LEU A 96 -6.63 23.31 -5.07
CA LEU A 96 -5.69 22.84 -6.09
C LEU A 96 -6.29 22.90 -7.51
N LYS A 97 -7.61 22.78 -7.63
CA LYS A 97 -8.35 22.74 -8.91
C LYS A 97 -7.73 21.76 -9.90
N PRO A 98 -7.66 20.48 -9.58
CA PRO A 98 -7.12 19.47 -10.48
C PRO A 98 -8.06 19.24 -11.68
N ASP A 99 -7.46 18.93 -12.84
CA ASP A 99 -8.22 18.50 -14.03
C ASP A 99 -8.64 17.03 -13.95
N ALA A 100 -7.94 16.23 -13.14
CA ALA A 100 -8.31 14.87 -12.78
C ALA A 100 -7.71 14.47 -11.44
N VAL A 101 -8.39 13.57 -10.73
CA VAL A 101 -7.92 12.97 -9.47
C VAL A 101 -7.68 11.49 -9.68
N ILE A 102 -6.60 10.96 -9.10
CA ILE A 102 -6.27 9.53 -9.12
C ILE A 102 -6.40 8.97 -7.71
N THR A 103 -7.20 7.92 -7.56
CA THR A 103 -7.28 7.07 -6.37
C THR A 103 -6.69 5.68 -6.66
N ILE A 104 -6.15 5.02 -5.63
CA ILE A 104 -5.34 3.80 -5.81
C ILE A 104 -5.88 2.68 -4.93
N ALA A 105 -6.21 1.57 -5.57
CA ALA A 105 -6.58 0.31 -4.93
C ALA A 105 -7.77 0.40 -3.97
N ASP A 106 -7.60 0.03 -2.69
CA ASP A 106 -8.69 -0.51 -1.90
C ASP A 106 -8.64 -0.19 -0.40
N ARG A 107 -7.60 0.49 0.08
CA ARG A 107 -7.54 0.84 1.50
C ARG A 107 -8.80 1.59 1.90
N PHE A 108 -9.32 1.31 3.10
CA PHE A 108 -10.62 1.83 3.57
C PHE A 108 -10.75 3.35 3.45
N GLU A 109 -9.67 4.08 3.59
CA GLU A 109 -9.63 5.53 3.52
C GLU A 109 -9.63 6.08 2.07
N THR A 110 -9.35 5.25 1.05
CA THR A 110 -9.28 5.71 -0.34
C THR A 110 -10.63 6.17 -0.88
N ILE A 111 -11.72 5.65 -0.34
CA ILE A 111 -13.07 6.09 -0.72
C ILE A 111 -13.33 7.57 -0.42
N ALA A 112 -12.62 8.15 0.55
CA ALA A 112 -12.71 9.59 0.83
C ALA A 112 -12.25 10.42 -0.38
N THR A 113 -11.19 9.98 -1.05
CA THR A 113 -10.71 10.60 -2.30
C THR A 113 -11.77 10.54 -3.38
N SER A 114 -12.37 9.36 -3.56
CA SER A 114 -13.39 9.13 -4.60
C SER A 114 -14.62 9.98 -4.36
N ILE A 115 -15.15 10.01 -3.14
CA ILE A 115 -16.31 10.83 -2.78
C ILE A 115 -16.02 12.31 -3.02
N ALA A 116 -14.90 12.82 -2.48
CA ALA A 116 -14.56 14.24 -2.60
C ALA A 116 -14.39 14.70 -4.05
N ALA A 117 -13.78 13.87 -4.91
CA ALA A 117 -13.61 14.17 -6.33
C ALA A 117 -14.96 14.14 -7.09
N THR A 118 -15.72 13.05 -6.92
CA THR A 118 -16.98 12.83 -7.64
C THR A 118 -18.01 13.93 -7.31
N TYR A 119 -18.17 14.29 -6.03
CA TYR A 119 -19.13 15.35 -5.65
C TYR A 119 -18.74 16.74 -6.10
N GLN A 120 -17.45 16.97 -6.41
CA GLN A 120 -16.99 18.21 -7.02
C GLN A 120 -16.96 18.15 -8.56
N ASN A 121 -17.49 17.08 -9.16
CA ASN A 121 -17.49 16.84 -10.61
C ASN A 121 -16.09 16.92 -11.24
N ILE A 122 -15.08 16.39 -10.52
CA ILE A 122 -13.71 16.27 -10.99
C ILE A 122 -13.53 14.85 -11.53
N PRO A 123 -13.08 14.67 -12.78
CA PRO A 123 -12.81 13.34 -13.34
C PRO A 123 -11.95 12.48 -12.43
N LEU A 124 -12.46 11.30 -12.08
CA LEU A 124 -11.78 10.36 -11.19
C LEU A 124 -11.22 9.18 -11.95
N VAL A 125 -9.96 8.90 -11.74
CA VAL A 125 -9.25 7.73 -12.27
C VAL A 125 -9.00 6.74 -11.13
N HIS A 126 -9.42 5.50 -11.29
CA HIS A 126 -9.17 4.43 -10.33
C HIS A 126 -8.12 3.45 -10.85
N ILE A 127 -7.00 3.33 -10.12
CA ILE A 127 -5.93 2.37 -10.41
C ILE A 127 -6.15 1.09 -9.59
N GLN A 128 -5.98 -0.08 -10.22
CA GLN A 128 -6.14 -1.41 -9.63
C GLN A 128 -7.56 -1.72 -9.13
N GLY A 129 -8.59 -1.27 -9.86
CA GLY A 129 -9.95 -1.75 -9.71
C GLY A 129 -10.14 -3.18 -10.20
N GLY A 130 -11.24 -3.83 -9.80
CA GLY A 130 -11.63 -5.15 -10.30
C GLY A 130 -10.94 -6.36 -9.67
N GLU A 131 -10.03 -6.18 -8.72
CA GLU A 131 -9.44 -7.28 -7.93
C GLU A 131 -10.43 -7.79 -6.86
N VAL A 132 -10.27 -9.04 -6.41
CA VAL A 132 -11.11 -9.70 -5.40
C VAL A 132 -10.24 -10.11 -4.21
N THR A 133 -10.63 -9.75 -3.00
CA THR A 133 -9.89 -10.03 -1.76
C THR A 133 -10.73 -10.60 -0.63
N GLY A 134 -12.07 -10.60 -0.76
CA GLY A 134 -12.99 -11.21 0.19
C GLY A 134 -13.16 -10.49 1.55
N ASN A 135 -12.69 -9.25 1.68
CA ASN A 135 -12.76 -8.46 2.91
C ASN A 135 -13.37 -7.06 2.68
N ILE A 136 -13.28 -6.17 3.67
CA ILE A 136 -13.78 -4.79 3.56
C ILE A 136 -13.13 -4.02 2.41
N ASP A 137 -11.85 -4.29 2.13
CA ASP A 137 -11.10 -3.60 1.08
C ASP A 137 -11.70 -3.88 -0.30
N GLU A 138 -12.26 -5.08 -0.52
CA GLU A 138 -12.99 -5.37 -1.76
C GLU A 138 -14.22 -4.48 -1.95
N LYS A 139 -14.99 -4.26 -0.88
CA LYS A 139 -16.16 -3.36 -0.93
C LYS A 139 -15.75 -1.94 -1.26
N VAL A 140 -14.67 -1.45 -0.64
CA VAL A 140 -14.12 -0.12 -0.89
C VAL A 140 -13.59 -0.02 -2.32
N ARG A 141 -12.88 -1.05 -2.81
CA ARG A 141 -12.38 -1.11 -4.18
C ARG A 141 -13.52 -1.01 -5.20
N HIS A 142 -14.58 -1.79 -5.00
CA HIS A 142 -15.74 -1.74 -5.90
C HIS A 142 -16.49 -0.42 -5.81
N ALA A 143 -16.59 0.19 -4.65
CA ALA A 143 -17.16 1.53 -4.48
C ALA A 143 -16.32 2.59 -5.20
N ASN A 144 -14.99 2.56 -5.08
CA ASN A 144 -14.09 3.42 -5.83
C ASN A 144 -14.27 3.24 -7.35
N THR A 145 -14.38 1.99 -7.81
CA THR A 145 -14.67 1.68 -9.22
C THR A 145 -15.98 2.34 -9.67
N LYS A 146 -17.06 2.23 -8.88
CA LYS A 146 -18.37 2.81 -9.23
C LYS A 146 -18.40 4.34 -9.22
N LEU A 147 -17.51 4.98 -8.50
CA LEU A 147 -17.39 6.44 -8.46
C LEU A 147 -16.42 7.00 -9.52
N ALA A 148 -15.60 6.14 -10.13
CA ALA A 148 -14.59 6.56 -11.10
C ALA A 148 -15.13 6.63 -12.52
N ASP A 149 -14.53 7.53 -13.31
CA ASP A 149 -14.83 7.73 -14.72
C ASP A 149 -13.89 6.94 -15.64
N ILE A 150 -12.64 6.66 -15.15
CA ILE A 150 -11.60 5.94 -15.90
C ILE A 150 -10.99 4.89 -15.01
N HIS A 151 -10.79 3.69 -15.57
CA HIS A 151 -10.32 2.52 -14.82
C HIS A 151 -9.04 1.98 -15.43
N LEU A 152 -7.95 2.05 -14.66
CA LEU A 152 -6.64 1.49 -15.03
C LEU A 152 -6.43 0.20 -14.25
N VAL A 153 -6.73 -0.91 -14.88
CA VAL A 153 -6.74 -2.24 -14.24
C VAL A 153 -5.45 -3.02 -14.49
N ALA A 154 -5.14 -3.95 -13.60
CA ALA A 154 -3.88 -4.68 -13.60
C ALA A 154 -3.90 -5.96 -14.44
N SER A 155 -5.07 -6.47 -14.82
CA SER A 155 -5.21 -7.74 -15.56
C SER A 155 -6.48 -7.78 -16.40
N GLU A 156 -6.56 -8.69 -17.37
CA GLU A 156 -7.78 -8.92 -18.17
C GLU A 156 -8.94 -9.39 -17.29
N ASN A 157 -8.69 -10.24 -16.29
CA ASN A 157 -9.73 -10.67 -15.35
C ASN A 157 -10.31 -9.51 -14.54
N ALA A 158 -9.46 -8.55 -14.15
CA ALA A 158 -9.91 -7.34 -13.47
C ALA A 158 -10.72 -6.44 -14.43
N LYS A 159 -10.28 -6.31 -15.69
CA LYS A 159 -11.00 -5.57 -16.73
C LYS A 159 -12.41 -6.13 -16.93
N GLU A 160 -12.53 -7.44 -17.15
CA GLU A 160 -13.83 -8.09 -17.31
C GLU A 160 -14.75 -7.85 -16.11
N ARG A 161 -14.19 -7.88 -14.90
CA ARG A 161 -14.96 -7.67 -13.67
C ARG A 161 -15.47 -6.24 -13.55
N VAL A 162 -14.63 -5.25 -13.88
CA VAL A 162 -15.03 -3.83 -13.91
C VAL A 162 -16.13 -3.60 -14.94
N ILE A 163 -16.04 -4.19 -16.14
CA ILE A 163 -17.10 -4.11 -17.15
C ILE A 163 -18.38 -4.78 -16.63
N LYS A 164 -18.29 -5.95 -15.98
CA LYS A 164 -19.45 -6.62 -15.37
C LYS A 164 -20.09 -5.83 -14.22
N LEU A 165 -19.35 -4.93 -13.58
CA LEU A 165 -19.90 -3.97 -12.61
C LEU A 165 -20.68 -2.84 -13.28
N GLY A 166 -20.75 -2.82 -14.61
CA GLY A 166 -21.52 -1.85 -15.40
C GLY A 166 -20.71 -0.62 -15.85
N GLU A 167 -19.38 -0.70 -15.84
CA GLU A 167 -18.53 0.37 -16.36
C GLU A 167 -18.41 0.29 -17.89
N ASN A 168 -18.27 1.45 -18.54
CA ASN A 168 -18.13 1.54 -19.99
C ASN A 168 -16.78 0.94 -20.42
N PRO A 169 -16.76 -0.09 -21.29
CA PRO A 169 -15.54 -0.76 -21.73
C PRO A 169 -14.48 0.17 -22.34
N ASP A 170 -14.89 1.27 -22.96
CA ASP A 170 -13.99 2.25 -23.59
C ASP A 170 -13.11 2.99 -22.56
N PHE A 171 -13.56 3.04 -21.31
CA PHE A 171 -12.84 3.68 -20.21
C PHE A 171 -12.19 2.67 -19.25
N VAL A 172 -12.21 1.35 -19.58
CA VAL A 172 -11.54 0.30 -18.81
C VAL A 172 -10.30 -0.17 -19.56
N ILE A 173 -9.14 0.29 -19.12
CA ILE A 173 -7.85 0.06 -19.79
C ILE A 173 -7.00 -0.88 -18.95
N ASN A 174 -6.60 -2.02 -19.51
CA ASN A 174 -5.59 -2.88 -18.87
C ASN A 174 -4.20 -2.28 -19.10
N THR A 175 -3.65 -1.69 -18.04
CA THR A 175 -2.32 -1.08 -18.04
C THR A 175 -1.25 -1.95 -17.38
N GLY A 176 -1.63 -3.10 -16.85
CA GLY A 176 -0.77 -3.87 -15.96
C GLY A 176 -0.67 -3.26 -14.56
N CYS A 177 0.23 -3.82 -13.76
CA CYS A 177 0.46 -3.38 -12.38
C CYS A 177 1.81 -2.67 -12.26
N PRO A 178 1.86 -1.39 -11.84
CA PRO A 178 3.11 -0.65 -11.69
C PRO A 178 4.11 -1.28 -10.69
N SER A 179 3.63 -2.12 -9.75
CA SER A 179 4.53 -2.88 -8.88
C SER A 179 5.36 -3.92 -9.64
N ILE A 180 4.85 -4.42 -10.76
CA ILE A 180 5.58 -5.38 -11.61
C ILE A 180 6.73 -4.67 -12.35
N ASP A 181 6.60 -3.39 -12.67
CA ASP A 181 7.69 -2.61 -13.25
C ASP A 181 8.89 -2.57 -12.31
N ILE A 182 8.65 -2.33 -11.01
CA ILE A 182 9.69 -2.35 -9.97
C ILE A 182 10.29 -3.76 -9.83
N ALA A 183 9.45 -4.79 -9.80
CA ALA A 183 9.92 -6.17 -9.73
C ALA A 183 10.78 -6.54 -10.95
N LYS A 184 10.43 -6.06 -12.14
CA LYS A 184 11.22 -6.24 -13.35
C LYS A 184 12.58 -5.54 -13.26
N GLU A 185 12.62 -4.29 -12.78
CA GLU A 185 13.89 -3.57 -12.57
C GLU A 185 14.83 -4.35 -11.63
N VAL A 186 14.29 -4.95 -10.56
CA VAL A 186 15.07 -5.79 -9.63
C VAL A 186 15.51 -7.08 -10.32
N ASN A 187 14.64 -7.73 -11.10
CA ASN A 187 14.96 -8.95 -11.82
C ASN A 187 16.04 -8.73 -12.90
N ASP A 188 16.03 -7.57 -13.55
CA ASP A 188 17.05 -7.20 -14.56
C ASP A 188 18.42 -6.91 -13.91
N LYS A 189 18.45 -6.67 -12.57
CA LYS A 189 19.66 -6.46 -11.77
C LYS A 189 19.59 -7.27 -10.47
N PRO A 190 19.63 -8.61 -10.54
CA PRO A 190 19.36 -9.48 -9.39
C PRO A 190 20.45 -9.48 -8.31
N GLU A 191 21.60 -8.85 -8.59
CA GLU A 191 22.70 -8.83 -7.64
C GLU A 191 22.40 -7.91 -6.45
N LEU A 192 22.44 -8.50 -5.25
CA LEU A 192 22.33 -7.77 -4.02
C LEU A 192 23.70 -7.16 -3.67
N ASN A 193 23.87 -5.88 -3.91
CA ASN A 193 25.13 -5.14 -3.69
C ASN A 193 25.34 -4.67 -2.24
N PHE A 194 24.56 -5.17 -1.31
CA PHE A 194 24.64 -4.85 0.11
C PHE A 194 24.36 -6.06 0.98
N ASP A 195 24.84 -6.04 2.23
CA ASP A 195 24.51 -7.01 3.25
C ASP A 195 23.21 -6.61 3.97
N PRO A 196 22.11 -7.39 3.85
CA PRO A 196 20.83 -7.06 4.45
C PRO A 196 20.90 -6.98 5.98
N ILE A 197 21.72 -7.81 6.62
CA ILE A 197 21.86 -7.81 8.08
C ILE A 197 22.58 -6.54 8.55
N LYS A 198 23.66 -6.15 7.88
CA LYS A 198 24.40 -4.91 8.20
C LYS A 198 23.57 -3.67 7.93
N LYS A 199 22.85 -3.66 6.80
CA LYS A 199 22.06 -2.50 6.38
C LYS A 199 20.83 -2.29 7.26
N TYR A 200 20.17 -3.36 7.66
CA TYR A 200 18.85 -3.30 8.25
C TYR A 200 18.81 -3.84 9.69
N GLY A 201 19.83 -4.45 10.18
CA GLY A 201 19.96 -4.92 11.54
C GLY A 201 19.05 -6.11 11.86
N GLY A 202 18.01 -5.84 12.63
CA GLY A 202 17.09 -6.86 13.10
C GLY A 202 17.55 -7.55 14.38
N VAL A 203 16.77 -8.55 14.82
CA VAL A 203 17.02 -9.32 16.04
C VAL A 203 16.95 -10.81 15.76
N GLY A 204 17.56 -11.64 16.62
CA GLY A 204 17.67 -13.08 16.43
C GLY A 204 19.06 -13.51 15.95
N SER A 205 19.16 -14.71 15.42
CA SER A 205 20.45 -15.30 15.05
C SER A 205 21.08 -14.62 13.83
N GLU A 206 22.40 -14.66 13.74
CA GLU A 206 23.09 -14.42 12.49
C GLU A 206 22.87 -15.61 11.57
N ILE A 207 22.40 -15.36 10.37
CA ILE A 207 22.09 -16.39 9.38
C ILE A 207 23.01 -16.26 8.16
N ASN A 208 23.38 -17.39 7.58
CA ASN A 208 24.10 -17.41 6.31
C ASN A 208 23.09 -17.38 5.14
N TRP A 209 22.82 -16.19 4.66
CA TRP A 209 21.85 -15.93 3.60
C TRP A 209 22.43 -15.97 2.17
N LYS A 210 23.72 -16.25 2.02
CA LYS A 210 24.41 -16.15 0.73
C LYS A 210 24.05 -17.25 -0.27
N ASN A 211 23.58 -18.38 0.21
CA ASN A 211 23.23 -19.53 -0.63
C ASN A 211 21.71 -19.65 -0.75
N GLU A 212 21.12 -20.34 0.20
CA GLU A 212 19.68 -20.61 0.26
C GLU A 212 19.09 -19.91 1.47
N TYR A 213 17.96 -19.24 1.28
CA TYR A 213 17.23 -18.63 2.39
C TYR A 213 15.75 -18.50 2.07
N LEU A 214 14.95 -18.40 3.12
CA LEU A 214 13.53 -18.10 3.05
C LEU A 214 13.28 -16.64 3.41
N VAL A 215 12.25 -16.08 2.79
CA VAL A 215 11.67 -14.79 3.18
C VAL A 215 10.24 -15.03 3.65
N VAL A 216 9.96 -14.73 4.90
CA VAL A 216 8.64 -14.92 5.49
C VAL A 216 8.05 -13.56 5.89
N MET A 217 6.83 -13.32 5.39
CA MET A 217 6.02 -12.16 5.75
C MET A 217 4.60 -12.65 6.00
N GLN A 218 4.20 -12.72 7.26
CA GLN A 218 2.86 -13.12 7.65
C GLN A 218 2.11 -11.96 8.27
N HIS A 219 0.97 -11.65 7.70
CA HIS A 219 0.03 -10.66 8.22
C HIS A 219 -1.18 -11.38 8.82
N PRO A 220 -1.82 -10.80 9.85
CA PRO A 220 -3.03 -11.39 10.41
C PRO A 220 -4.19 -11.36 9.41
N VAL A 221 -5.08 -12.32 9.51
CA VAL A 221 -6.37 -12.29 8.82
C VAL A 221 -7.29 -11.36 9.62
N THR A 222 -7.63 -10.23 9.05
CA THR A 222 -8.36 -9.15 9.77
C THR A 222 -9.76 -9.51 10.23
N THR A 223 -10.36 -10.54 9.63
CA THR A 223 -11.67 -11.10 10.03
C THR A 223 -11.56 -12.11 11.18
N GLU A 224 -10.37 -12.68 11.41
CA GLU A 224 -10.05 -13.73 12.39
C GLU A 224 -8.89 -13.30 13.29
N TYR A 225 -8.79 -12.01 13.58
CA TYR A 225 -7.64 -11.41 14.24
C TYR A 225 -7.36 -11.96 15.64
N GLU A 226 -8.33 -12.55 16.30
CA GLU A 226 -8.20 -13.19 17.63
C GLU A 226 -7.28 -14.41 17.57
N GLU A 227 -7.22 -15.12 16.43
CA GLU A 227 -6.37 -16.30 16.21
C GLU A 227 -4.96 -15.96 15.73
N ALA A 228 -4.68 -14.69 15.43
CA ALA A 228 -3.43 -14.26 14.82
C ALA A 228 -2.15 -14.71 15.55
N LYS A 229 -2.21 -14.81 16.89
CA LYS A 229 -1.10 -15.31 17.69
C LYS A 229 -0.87 -16.80 17.49
N GLU A 230 -1.92 -17.60 17.44
CA GLU A 230 -1.81 -19.06 17.26
C GLU A 230 -1.30 -19.39 15.87
N ASP A 231 -1.80 -18.68 14.85
CA ASP A 231 -1.43 -18.91 13.47
C ASP A 231 0.03 -18.58 13.19
N VAL A 232 0.53 -17.46 13.72
CA VAL A 232 1.95 -17.13 13.56
C VAL A 232 2.84 -18.13 14.30
N LEU A 233 2.41 -18.68 15.44
CA LEU A 233 3.16 -19.71 16.16
C LEU A 233 3.25 -21.02 15.39
N LYS A 234 2.19 -21.44 14.66
CA LYS A 234 2.22 -22.60 13.78
C LYS A 234 3.25 -22.43 12.68
N THR A 235 3.26 -21.28 12.03
CA THR A 235 4.21 -20.96 10.95
C THR A 235 5.64 -20.88 11.49
N LEU A 236 5.87 -20.24 12.64
CA LEU A 236 7.19 -20.14 13.27
C LEU A 236 7.77 -21.51 13.61
N LYS A 237 6.95 -22.43 14.13
CA LYS A 237 7.37 -23.81 14.40
C LYS A 237 7.82 -24.52 13.13
N ALA A 238 7.00 -24.47 12.07
CA ALA A 238 7.33 -25.10 10.80
C ALA A 238 8.64 -24.54 10.19
N ILE A 239 8.83 -23.24 10.21
CA ILE A 239 10.06 -22.60 9.72
C ILE A 239 11.28 -22.96 10.58
N ALA A 240 11.13 -23.03 11.90
CA ALA A 240 12.21 -23.46 12.77
C ALA A 240 12.62 -24.92 12.51
N GLU A 241 11.66 -25.81 12.28
CA GLU A 241 11.88 -27.23 11.95
C GLU A 241 12.56 -27.43 10.60
N LEU A 242 12.25 -26.61 9.60
CA LEU A 242 12.92 -26.65 8.28
C LEU A 242 14.40 -26.34 8.38
N ASN A 243 14.82 -25.59 9.40
CA ASN A 243 16.20 -25.20 9.65
C ASN A 243 16.92 -24.52 8.46
N ILE A 244 16.16 -23.88 7.56
CA ILE A 244 16.68 -23.07 6.45
C ILE A 244 16.88 -21.64 6.95
N PRO A 245 18.01 -20.96 6.62
CA PRO A 245 18.20 -19.57 6.94
C PRO A 245 16.99 -18.73 6.51
N THR A 246 16.41 -17.95 7.43
CA THR A 246 15.14 -17.27 7.18
C THR A 246 15.20 -15.81 7.60
N PHE A 247 14.83 -14.92 6.70
CA PHE A 247 14.46 -13.55 7.03
C PHE A 247 12.96 -13.51 7.32
N TRP A 248 12.61 -13.18 8.56
CA TRP A 248 11.22 -13.03 8.99
C TRP A 248 10.88 -11.55 9.16
N PHE A 249 9.94 -11.06 8.38
CA PHE A 249 9.51 -9.67 8.48
C PHE A 249 8.42 -9.50 9.53
N TRP A 250 8.51 -8.39 10.27
CA TRP A 250 7.50 -8.01 11.24
C TRP A 250 6.19 -7.69 10.54
N PRO A 251 5.00 -8.01 11.14
CA PRO A 251 3.72 -7.70 10.50
C PRO A 251 3.54 -6.18 10.34
N ASN A 252 2.69 -5.80 9.40
CA ASN A 252 2.17 -4.44 9.32
C ASN A 252 1.15 -4.21 10.46
N VAL A 253 0.47 -3.06 10.44
CA VAL A 253 -0.39 -2.56 11.51
C VAL A 253 -1.88 -2.86 11.31
N ASP A 254 -2.21 -3.93 10.62
CA ASP A 254 -3.60 -4.37 10.46
C ASP A 254 -4.17 -4.94 11.77
N ALA A 255 -5.49 -5.07 11.84
CA ALA A 255 -6.14 -5.69 12.99
C ALA A 255 -5.55 -7.11 13.24
N GLY A 256 -5.13 -7.39 14.48
CA GLY A 256 -4.42 -8.63 14.84
C GLY A 256 -2.89 -8.55 14.79
N ALA A 257 -2.31 -7.43 14.34
CA ALA A 257 -0.86 -7.25 14.32
C ALA A 257 -0.20 -7.39 15.69
N ASP A 258 -0.88 -6.97 16.75
CA ASP A 258 -0.41 -7.14 18.14
C ASP A 258 -0.34 -8.62 18.55
N GLY A 259 -1.34 -9.42 18.16
CA GLY A 259 -1.35 -10.88 18.36
C GLY A 259 -0.18 -11.55 17.63
N THR A 260 0.00 -11.26 16.36
CA THR A 260 1.11 -11.75 15.54
C THR A 260 2.47 -11.33 16.15
N SER A 261 2.62 -10.07 16.51
CA SER A 261 3.84 -9.52 17.11
C SER A 261 4.15 -10.18 18.48
N SER A 262 3.12 -10.40 19.29
CA SER A 262 3.23 -11.10 20.58
C SER A 262 3.67 -12.55 20.37
N GLY A 263 3.10 -13.25 19.39
CA GLY A 263 3.50 -14.60 19.01
C GLY A 263 4.97 -14.69 18.60
N ILE A 264 5.43 -13.78 17.75
CA ILE A 264 6.84 -13.69 17.32
C ILE A 264 7.76 -13.46 18.51
N ARG A 265 7.45 -12.53 19.42
CA ARG A 265 8.27 -12.25 20.60
C ARG A 265 8.35 -13.47 21.52
N SER A 266 7.20 -14.05 21.87
CA SER A 266 7.12 -15.23 22.73
C SER A 266 7.90 -16.41 22.16
N PHE A 267 7.73 -16.68 20.86
CA PHE A 267 8.46 -17.78 20.21
C PHE A 267 9.97 -17.56 20.23
N ARG A 268 10.41 -16.36 19.91
CA ARG A 268 11.84 -16.00 19.94
C ARG A 268 12.45 -16.18 21.32
N GLU A 269 11.76 -15.73 22.36
CA GLU A 269 12.25 -15.83 23.76
C GLU A 269 12.28 -17.26 24.25
N LEU A 270 11.27 -18.06 23.93
CA LEU A 270 11.17 -19.45 24.41
C LEU A 270 12.07 -20.42 23.64
N HIS A 271 12.17 -20.27 22.32
CA HIS A 271 12.80 -21.26 21.44
C HIS A 271 14.15 -20.81 20.88
N ASN A 272 14.47 -19.51 20.93
CA ASN A 272 15.73 -18.95 20.43
C ASN A 272 16.17 -19.58 19.07
N PRO A 273 15.34 -19.53 18.01
CA PRO A 273 15.61 -20.23 16.77
C PRO A 273 16.91 -19.74 16.13
N LYS A 274 17.77 -20.69 15.71
CA LYS A 274 19.11 -20.37 15.19
C LYS A 274 19.14 -20.07 13.71
N ASN A 275 18.05 -20.37 13.03
CA ASN A 275 17.90 -20.17 11.57
C ASN A 275 17.05 -18.95 11.21
N ILE A 276 16.55 -18.16 12.17
CA ILE A 276 15.63 -17.05 11.88
C ILE A 276 16.23 -15.70 12.30
N ARG A 277 16.27 -14.76 11.37
CA ARG A 277 16.55 -13.35 11.60
C ARG A 277 15.28 -12.55 11.45
N PHE A 278 14.84 -11.89 12.52
CA PHE A 278 13.64 -11.08 12.54
C PHE A 278 13.97 -9.64 12.17
N LEU A 279 13.27 -9.11 11.18
CA LEU A 279 13.51 -7.80 10.59
C LEU A 279 12.26 -6.93 10.71
N LYS A 280 12.44 -5.64 10.97
CA LYS A 280 11.33 -4.71 10.80
C LYS A 280 10.95 -4.67 9.32
N ILE A 281 9.67 -4.40 9.02
CA ILE A 281 9.26 -4.14 7.63
C ILE A 281 10.03 -2.92 7.13
N TRP A 282 10.63 -3.07 5.94
CA TRP A 282 11.45 -2.04 5.38
C TRP A 282 10.72 -1.26 4.33
N SER A 283 10.94 0.01 4.44
CA SER A 283 10.79 0.96 3.38
C SER A 283 12.15 1.03 2.64
N HIS A 284 12.12 0.96 1.38
CA HIS A 284 13.29 1.13 0.51
C HIS A 284 13.98 2.46 0.72
#